data_273f44477a99bebff1323afa20d26da1
#
_entry.id   273f44477a99bebff1323afa20d26da1
#
_cell.length_a   1.000
_cell.length_b   1.000
_cell.length_c   1.000
_cell.angle_alpha   90.00
_cell.angle_beta   90.00
_cell.angle_gamma   90.00
#
_symmetry.space_group_name_H-M   'P 1'
#
loop_
_entity.id
_entity.type
_entity.pdbx_description
1 polymer ?
#
loop_
_entity_poly.entity_id
_entity_poly.type
_entity_poly.pdbx_seq_one_letter_code
_entity_poly.pdbx_strand_id
1 'polypeptide(L)'
;MRDFQRSDPSPLGDPSLELTAFVGRSAELRGLAEALETARLVTLTGMGGVGKSRLAAHAAARTDPREGAWRVELSAVRDPDLVEYAVVEALGLTDHTSRPPRRVLLDHFAERQLLLVLDGFEHLVDACASLVGELLRHAPGLRVLAVGRRPLDVAGERLFPLAPLTEPEAAELFADRAAARVPGFALDDGNRSDVRELCRRLEGIPLAIELAAGRLSALSPAQLLARLEDRFRLLIGGARDALPRHHTLRTAIGWSHELCTP
;
A
#
# COMPACT_ATOMS: atom_id res chain seq x y z
N MET A 1 -10.54 -35.40 14.90
CA MET A 1 -11.34 -34.23 14.58
C MET A 1 -11.37 -33.43 15.88
N ARG A 2 -10.49 -32.44 16.03
CA ARG A 2 -10.40 -31.59 17.23
C ARG A 2 -10.72 -30.18 16.80
N ASP A 3 -11.72 -29.60 17.44
CA ASP A 3 -12.18 -28.23 17.25
C ASP A 3 -11.02 -27.25 17.47
N PHE A 4 -10.65 -26.56 16.40
CA PHE A 4 -9.89 -25.31 16.51
C PHE A 4 -10.87 -24.26 17.07
N GLN A 5 -10.69 -23.92 18.34
CA GLN A 5 -11.38 -22.75 18.88
C GLN A 5 -10.91 -21.52 18.12
N ARG A 6 -11.80 -20.94 17.35
CA ARG A 6 -11.63 -19.66 16.71
C ARG A 6 -11.64 -18.58 17.78
N SER A 7 -10.47 -18.04 18.12
CA SER A 7 -10.44 -16.62 18.43
C SER A 7 -10.59 -15.93 17.08
N ASP A 8 -11.67 -15.14 16.87
CA ASP A 8 -11.95 -14.46 15.62
C ASP A 8 -10.74 -13.57 15.26
N PRO A 9 -9.87 -14.00 14.33
CA PRO A 9 -8.84 -13.12 13.80
C PRO A 9 -9.56 -12.16 12.85
N SER A 10 -9.30 -10.87 12.98
CA SER A 10 -9.90 -9.87 12.11
C SER A 10 -9.60 -10.18 10.66
N PRO A 11 -10.60 -10.48 9.83
CA PRO A 11 -10.43 -10.41 8.40
C PRO A 11 -9.88 -9.03 8.04
N LEU A 12 -9.25 -8.92 6.91
CA LEU A 12 -8.78 -7.65 6.34
C LEU A 12 -9.69 -6.53 6.81
N GLY A 13 -9.16 -5.57 7.58
CA GLY A 13 -9.96 -4.52 8.19
C GLY A 13 -10.91 -3.94 7.15
N ASP A 14 -12.18 -3.86 7.47
CA ASP A 14 -13.21 -3.39 6.55
C ASP A 14 -12.78 -2.04 5.97
N PRO A 15 -12.54 -1.90 4.66
CA PRO A 15 -12.15 -0.63 4.07
C PRO A 15 -13.18 0.48 4.31
N SER A 16 -14.42 0.13 4.64
CA SER A 16 -15.44 1.09 5.05
C SER A 16 -15.16 1.75 6.40
N LEU A 17 -14.29 1.17 7.21
CA LEU A 17 -13.80 1.75 8.47
C LEU A 17 -12.61 2.71 8.27
N GLU A 18 -12.12 2.88 7.04
CA GLU A 18 -11.12 3.89 6.75
C GLU A 18 -11.68 5.30 7.02
N LEU A 19 -10.95 6.08 7.78
CA LEU A 19 -11.36 7.44 8.17
C LEU A 19 -11.36 8.44 7.00
N THR A 20 -10.83 8.06 5.85
CA THR A 20 -10.70 8.93 4.68
C THR A 20 -11.18 8.25 3.41
N ALA A 21 -11.83 8.99 2.51
CA ALA A 21 -12.32 8.48 1.25
C ALA A 21 -11.21 7.88 0.38
N PHE A 22 -11.50 6.79 -0.32
CA PHE A 22 -10.64 6.22 -1.36
C PHE A 22 -10.97 6.92 -2.69
N VAL A 23 -10.06 7.76 -3.15
CA VAL A 23 -10.26 8.60 -4.32
C VAL A 23 -9.58 8.00 -5.55
N GLY A 24 -10.29 7.99 -6.70
CA GLY A 24 -9.79 7.50 -7.97
C GLY A 24 -9.59 5.98 -8.02
N ARG A 25 -8.65 5.53 -8.86
CA ARG A 25 -8.18 4.13 -8.94
C ARG A 25 -9.22 3.09 -9.36
N SER A 26 -10.32 3.49 -9.96
CA SER A 26 -11.39 2.55 -10.37
C SER A 26 -10.93 1.56 -11.43
N ALA A 27 -10.03 1.97 -12.32
CA ALA A 27 -9.45 1.09 -13.35
C ALA A 27 -8.47 0.08 -12.73
N GLU A 28 -7.59 0.57 -11.84
CA GLU A 28 -6.61 -0.28 -11.16
C GLU A 28 -7.28 -1.29 -10.23
N LEU A 29 -8.35 -0.90 -9.53
CA LEU A 29 -9.14 -1.82 -8.71
C LEU A 29 -9.74 -2.96 -9.54
N ARG A 30 -10.34 -2.64 -10.70
CA ARG A 30 -10.89 -3.66 -11.59
C ARG A 30 -9.78 -4.56 -12.12
N GLY A 31 -8.70 -3.97 -12.66
CA GLY A 31 -7.59 -4.74 -13.22
C GLY A 31 -6.90 -5.63 -12.19
N LEU A 32 -6.78 -5.18 -10.93
CA LEU A 32 -6.21 -6.00 -9.85
C LEU A 32 -7.15 -7.14 -9.47
N ALA A 33 -8.45 -6.91 -9.41
CA ALA A 33 -9.44 -7.96 -9.18
C ALA A 33 -9.39 -9.02 -10.29
N GLU A 34 -9.39 -8.63 -11.56
CA GLU A 34 -9.24 -9.53 -12.71
C GLU A 34 -7.90 -10.30 -12.69
N ALA A 35 -6.82 -9.65 -12.25
CA ALA A 35 -5.54 -10.32 -12.07
C ALA A 35 -5.61 -11.41 -11.00
N LEU A 36 -6.27 -11.15 -9.88
CA LEU A 36 -6.47 -12.10 -8.78
C LEU A 36 -7.40 -13.25 -9.14
N GLU A 37 -8.32 -13.07 -10.09
CA GLU A 37 -9.16 -14.17 -10.60
C GLU A 37 -8.37 -15.16 -11.46
N THR A 38 -7.41 -14.64 -12.24
CA THR A 38 -6.68 -15.42 -13.27
C THR A 38 -5.31 -15.92 -12.84
N ALA A 39 -4.72 -15.35 -11.78
CA ALA A 39 -3.42 -15.74 -11.24
C ALA A 39 -3.51 -16.02 -9.73
N ARG A 40 -2.79 -17.06 -9.28
CA ARG A 40 -2.73 -17.41 -7.85
C ARG A 40 -1.72 -16.57 -7.07
N LEU A 41 -0.79 -15.93 -7.76
CA LEU A 41 0.18 -14.99 -7.19
C LEU A 41 0.16 -13.71 -8.01
N VAL A 42 -0.23 -12.61 -7.38
CA VAL A 42 -0.14 -11.26 -7.95
C VAL A 42 0.74 -10.42 -7.06
N THR A 43 1.70 -9.71 -7.64
CA THR A 43 2.53 -8.77 -6.89
C THR A 43 2.25 -7.34 -7.34
N LEU A 44 1.64 -6.58 -6.44
CA LEU A 44 1.38 -5.16 -6.60
C LEU A 44 2.66 -4.38 -6.31
N THR A 45 3.29 -3.86 -7.36
CA THR A 45 4.55 -3.12 -7.27
C THR A 45 4.35 -1.63 -7.47
N GLY A 46 5.29 -0.81 -6.97
CA GLY A 46 5.28 0.64 -7.16
C GLY A 46 6.08 1.37 -6.09
N MET A 47 6.26 2.66 -6.29
CA MET A 47 7.02 3.51 -5.37
C MET A 47 6.33 3.64 -3.99
N GLY A 48 7.13 4.08 -2.99
CA GLY A 48 6.59 4.39 -1.66
C GLY A 48 5.55 5.52 -1.72
N GLY A 49 4.49 5.41 -0.92
CA GLY A 49 3.46 6.45 -0.86
C GLY A 49 2.47 6.49 -2.03
N VAL A 50 2.61 5.60 -3.05
CA VAL A 50 1.73 5.55 -4.23
C VAL A 50 0.34 4.96 -3.95
N GLY A 51 0.13 4.41 -2.74
CA GLY A 51 -1.18 3.88 -2.33
C GLY A 51 -1.36 2.37 -2.51
N LYS A 52 -0.27 1.57 -2.65
CA LYS A 52 -0.33 0.11 -2.83
C LYS A 52 -1.15 -0.60 -1.75
N SER A 53 -0.83 -0.38 -0.49
CA SER A 53 -1.50 -1.05 0.64
C SER A 53 -3.00 -0.74 0.70
N ARG A 54 -3.39 0.51 0.40
CA ARG A 54 -4.80 0.90 0.29
C ARG A 54 -5.51 0.22 -0.86
N LEU A 55 -4.90 0.24 -2.05
CA LEU A 55 -5.46 -0.43 -3.23
C LEU A 55 -5.63 -1.94 -2.97
N ALA A 56 -4.62 -2.58 -2.35
CA ALA A 56 -4.68 -3.99 -1.99
C ALA A 56 -5.82 -4.31 -1.02
N ALA A 57 -6.03 -3.48 0.02
CA ALA A 57 -7.12 -3.64 0.96
C ALA A 57 -8.49 -3.52 0.28
N HIS A 58 -8.68 -2.51 -0.56
CA HIS A 58 -9.92 -2.32 -1.32
C HIS A 58 -10.16 -3.42 -2.37
N ALA A 59 -9.11 -3.94 -3.02
CA ALA A 59 -9.23 -5.05 -3.94
C ALA A 59 -9.58 -6.34 -3.20
N ALA A 60 -8.91 -6.62 -2.10
CA ALA A 60 -9.16 -7.82 -1.30
C ALA A 60 -10.59 -7.86 -0.71
N ALA A 61 -11.13 -6.71 -0.30
CA ALA A 61 -12.53 -6.62 0.17
C ALA A 61 -13.58 -6.86 -0.94
N ARG A 62 -13.19 -6.72 -2.21
CA ARG A 62 -14.06 -6.99 -3.38
C ARG A 62 -13.90 -8.40 -3.94
N THR A 63 -12.83 -9.10 -3.58
CA THR A 63 -12.71 -10.52 -3.86
C THR A 63 -13.55 -11.28 -2.84
N ASP A 64 -14.28 -12.30 -3.30
CA ASP A 64 -15.08 -13.18 -2.43
C ASP A 64 -14.43 -14.58 -2.39
N PRO A 65 -13.28 -14.73 -1.73
CA PRO A 65 -12.77 -16.04 -1.43
C PRO A 65 -13.67 -16.65 -0.35
N ARG A 66 -14.04 -17.94 -0.53
CA ARG A 66 -15.01 -18.61 0.36
C ARG A 66 -14.67 -18.53 1.85
N GLU A 67 -13.38 -18.32 2.17
CA GLU A 67 -12.87 -18.28 3.54
C GLU A 67 -12.18 -16.95 3.90
N GLY A 68 -12.47 -15.91 3.13
CA GLY A 68 -12.05 -14.53 3.42
C GLY A 68 -10.65 -14.17 2.92
N ALA A 69 -10.28 -12.92 3.18
CA ALA A 69 -8.98 -12.36 2.88
C ALA A 69 -8.24 -11.98 4.18
N TRP A 70 -6.95 -12.30 4.24
CA TRP A 70 -6.11 -12.11 5.42
C TRP A 70 -4.91 -11.25 5.08
N ARG A 71 -4.66 -10.22 5.89
CA ARG A 71 -3.49 -9.34 5.71
C ARG A 71 -2.43 -9.60 6.76
N VAL A 72 -1.21 -9.73 6.29
CA VAL A 72 0.00 -9.81 7.11
C VAL A 72 0.85 -8.58 6.85
N GLU A 73 1.05 -7.76 7.86
CA GLU A 73 1.93 -6.58 7.81
C GLU A 73 3.34 -6.99 8.21
N LEU A 74 4.27 -6.96 7.26
CA LEU A 74 5.65 -7.42 7.45
C LEU A 74 6.66 -6.28 7.64
N SER A 75 6.26 -5.03 7.51
CA SER A 75 7.17 -3.89 7.59
C SER A 75 7.92 -3.76 8.93
N ALA A 76 7.33 -4.27 10.02
CA ALA A 76 7.94 -4.29 11.35
C ALA A 76 8.80 -5.54 11.63
N VAL A 77 8.63 -6.61 10.87
CA VAL A 77 9.40 -7.87 11.01
C VAL A 77 10.81 -7.64 10.47
N ARG A 78 11.84 -7.85 11.28
CA ARG A 78 13.24 -7.62 10.89
C ARG A 78 13.99 -8.90 10.59
N ASP A 79 13.61 -9.99 11.25
CA ASP A 79 14.26 -11.28 11.13
C ASP A 79 13.50 -12.14 10.12
N PRO A 80 14.17 -12.64 9.06
CA PRO A 80 13.57 -13.53 8.08
C PRO A 80 12.94 -14.80 8.68
N ASP A 81 13.51 -15.32 9.77
CA ASP A 81 13.00 -16.52 10.44
C ASP A 81 11.65 -16.29 11.15
N LEU A 82 11.26 -15.02 11.36
CA LEU A 82 9.99 -14.65 11.98
C LEU A 82 8.85 -14.47 10.98
N VAL A 83 9.09 -14.54 9.67
CA VAL A 83 8.05 -14.35 8.63
C VAL A 83 6.91 -15.35 8.81
N GLU A 84 7.23 -16.62 9.02
CA GLU A 84 6.23 -17.68 9.20
C GLU A 84 5.41 -17.48 10.48
N TYR A 85 6.05 -17.05 11.56
CA TYR A 85 5.37 -16.71 12.81
C TYR A 85 4.42 -15.53 12.64
N ALA A 86 4.82 -14.49 11.91
CA ALA A 86 3.96 -13.34 11.61
C ALA A 86 2.70 -13.76 10.82
N VAL A 87 2.85 -14.71 9.89
CA VAL A 87 1.70 -15.25 9.14
C VAL A 87 0.79 -16.09 10.06
N VAL A 88 1.36 -16.95 10.90
CA VAL A 88 0.60 -17.76 11.88
C VAL A 88 -0.18 -16.85 12.84
N GLU A 89 0.47 -15.81 13.36
CA GLU A 89 -0.16 -14.82 14.26
C GLU A 89 -1.29 -14.05 13.58
N ALA A 90 -1.04 -13.54 12.37
CA ALA A 90 -2.04 -12.78 11.61
C ALA A 90 -3.28 -13.62 11.28
N LEU A 91 -3.12 -14.93 11.09
CA LEU A 91 -4.22 -15.87 10.87
C LEU A 91 -4.90 -16.32 12.18
N GLY A 92 -4.41 -15.89 13.33
CA GLY A 92 -4.90 -16.30 14.66
C GLY A 92 -4.76 -17.80 14.90
N LEU A 93 -3.76 -18.43 14.31
CA LEU A 93 -3.52 -19.87 14.46
C LEU A 93 -2.78 -20.13 15.78
N THR A 94 -3.51 -20.59 16.77
CA THR A 94 -2.91 -21.07 18.02
C THR A 94 -2.61 -22.56 17.90
N ASP A 95 -1.34 -22.90 17.77
CA ASP A 95 -0.90 -24.30 17.85
C ASP A 95 -0.22 -24.54 19.22
N HIS A 96 -0.88 -25.29 20.07
CA HIS A 96 -0.34 -25.73 21.35
C HIS A 96 0.61 -26.93 21.23
N THR A 97 0.85 -27.38 19.98
CA THR A 97 1.82 -28.43 19.69
C THR A 97 3.12 -27.77 19.23
N SER A 98 4.27 -28.29 19.59
CA SER A 98 5.59 -27.75 19.20
C SER A 98 5.92 -27.99 17.69
N ARG A 99 4.92 -27.86 16.79
CA ARG A 99 5.14 -28.03 15.35
C ARG A 99 5.78 -26.77 14.75
N PRO A 100 6.67 -26.92 13.76
CA PRO A 100 7.23 -25.78 13.04
C PRO A 100 6.12 -24.94 12.40
N PRO A 101 6.18 -23.57 12.45
CA PRO A 101 5.17 -22.67 11.88
C PRO A 101 4.83 -22.99 10.43
N ARG A 102 5.84 -23.28 9.62
CA ARG A 102 5.66 -23.68 8.22
C ARG A 102 4.71 -24.87 8.06
N ARG A 103 4.85 -25.88 8.91
CA ARG A 103 3.98 -27.05 8.87
C ARG A 103 2.55 -26.71 9.23
N VAL A 104 2.37 -25.85 10.23
CA VAL A 104 1.05 -25.35 10.62
C VAL A 104 0.38 -24.60 9.46
N LEU A 105 1.12 -23.75 8.75
CA LEU A 105 0.62 -23.01 7.59
C LEU A 105 0.26 -23.94 6.43
N LEU A 106 1.11 -24.91 6.10
CA LEU A 106 0.84 -25.87 5.03
C LEU A 106 -0.44 -26.66 5.32
N ASP A 107 -0.60 -27.19 6.54
CA ASP A 107 -1.78 -27.93 6.95
C ASP A 107 -3.04 -27.02 6.96
N HIS A 108 -2.89 -25.75 7.34
CA HIS A 108 -3.99 -24.80 7.37
C HIS A 108 -4.50 -24.45 5.97
N PHE A 109 -3.58 -24.22 5.02
CA PHE A 109 -3.96 -23.78 3.67
C PHE A 109 -4.35 -24.93 2.72
N ALA A 110 -4.02 -26.18 3.04
CA ALA A 110 -4.10 -27.33 2.12
C ALA A 110 -5.46 -27.44 1.39
N GLU A 111 -6.57 -27.26 2.10
CA GLU A 111 -7.92 -27.41 1.56
C GLU A 111 -8.72 -26.08 1.54
N ARG A 112 -8.08 -24.95 1.85
CA ARG A 112 -8.75 -23.67 1.99
C ARG A 112 -8.72 -22.84 0.72
N GLN A 113 -9.79 -22.05 0.53
CA GLN A 113 -9.92 -21.07 -0.55
C GLN A 113 -9.91 -19.68 0.05
N LEU A 114 -8.74 -19.09 0.21
CA LEU A 114 -8.57 -17.76 0.79
C LEU A 114 -7.56 -16.91 0.03
N LEU A 115 -7.60 -15.61 0.28
CA LEU A 115 -6.63 -14.64 -0.20
C LEU A 115 -5.68 -14.24 0.94
N LEU A 116 -4.40 -14.48 0.78
CA LEU A 116 -3.34 -14.00 1.68
C LEU A 116 -2.70 -12.74 1.10
N VAL A 117 -2.79 -11.63 1.82
CA VAL A 117 -2.14 -10.36 1.46
C VAL A 117 -0.87 -10.19 2.30
N LEU A 118 0.29 -10.17 1.65
CA LEU A 118 1.59 -9.91 2.29
C LEU A 118 2.02 -8.48 1.98
N ASP A 119 2.06 -7.61 2.99
CA ASP A 119 2.36 -6.18 2.81
C ASP A 119 3.67 -5.78 3.49
N GLY A 120 4.52 -5.02 2.78
CA GLY A 120 5.75 -4.48 3.35
C GLY A 120 6.92 -5.47 3.46
N PHE A 121 7.04 -6.41 2.52
CA PHE A 121 8.03 -7.50 2.55
C PHE A 121 9.40 -7.14 1.94
N GLU A 122 9.66 -5.90 1.56
CA GLU A 122 10.81 -5.51 0.73
C GLU A 122 12.19 -5.92 1.27
N HIS A 123 12.30 -6.09 2.56
CA HIS A 123 13.52 -6.49 3.25
C HIS A 123 13.56 -7.98 3.60
N LEU A 124 12.51 -8.74 3.25
CA LEU A 124 12.29 -10.15 3.57
C LEU A 124 11.99 -10.98 2.30
N VAL A 125 12.41 -10.50 1.12
CA VAL A 125 12.00 -11.08 -0.18
C VAL A 125 12.27 -12.56 -0.25
N ASP A 126 13.48 -13.01 0.10
CA ASP A 126 13.88 -14.42 -0.03
C ASP A 126 13.05 -15.33 0.89
N ALA A 127 12.81 -14.91 2.14
CA ALA A 127 11.97 -15.65 3.08
C ALA A 127 10.52 -15.73 2.61
N CYS A 128 9.97 -14.61 2.14
CA CYS A 128 8.62 -14.57 1.59
C CYS A 128 8.49 -15.39 0.30
N ALA A 129 9.46 -15.32 -0.60
CA ALA A 129 9.48 -16.12 -1.83
C ALA A 129 9.53 -17.61 -1.54
N SER A 130 10.38 -18.03 -0.59
CA SER A 130 10.45 -19.44 -0.13
C SER A 130 9.11 -19.92 0.43
N LEU A 131 8.51 -19.14 1.35
CA LEU A 131 7.23 -19.47 1.96
C LEU A 131 6.11 -19.54 0.93
N VAL A 132 5.93 -18.47 0.13
CA VAL A 132 4.86 -18.36 -0.87
C VAL A 132 4.99 -19.45 -1.93
N GLY A 133 6.22 -19.70 -2.43
CA GLY A 133 6.47 -20.75 -3.40
C GLY A 133 6.08 -22.15 -2.88
N GLU A 134 6.32 -22.45 -1.63
CA GLU A 134 5.93 -23.72 -1.02
C GLU A 134 4.42 -23.80 -0.77
N LEU A 135 3.82 -22.75 -0.20
CA LEU A 135 2.38 -22.70 0.03
C LEU A 135 1.57 -22.88 -1.26
N LEU A 136 1.96 -22.22 -2.35
CA LEU A 136 1.28 -22.31 -3.65
C LEU A 136 1.40 -23.72 -4.30
N ARG A 137 2.46 -24.48 -3.99
CA ARG A 137 2.59 -25.85 -4.45
C ARG A 137 1.66 -26.81 -3.71
N HIS A 138 1.39 -26.56 -2.42
CA HIS A 138 0.64 -27.48 -1.56
C HIS A 138 -0.84 -27.10 -1.38
N ALA A 139 -1.19 -25.84 -1.62
CA ALA A 139 -2.52 -25.28 -1.41
C ALA A 139 -3.13 -24.79 -2.73
N PRO A 140 -3.87 -25.60 -3.47
CA PRO A 140 -4.41 -25.22 -4.79
C PRO A 140 -5.46 -24.12 -4.71
N GLY A 141 -6.15 -23.97 -3.58
CA GLY A 141 -7.15 -22.93 -3.34
C GLY A 141 -6.60 -21.61 -2.83
N LEU A 142 -5.31 -21.55 -2.47
CA LEU A 142 -4.67 -20.34 -1.97
C LEU A 142 -4.38 -19.37 -3.12
N ARG A 143 -4.73 -18.10 -2.90
CA ARG A 143 -4.28 -16.96 -3.69
C ARG A 143 -3.44 -16.03 -2.81
N VAL A 144 -2.42 -15.42 -3.40
CA VAL A 144 -1.50 -14.50 -2.71
C VAL A 144 -1.47 -13.16 -3.45
N LEU A 145 -1.67 -12.08 -2.71
CA LEU A 145 -1.41 -10.72 -3.15
C LEU A 145 -0.21 -10.18 -2.36
N ALA A 146 0.94 -10.15 -3.00
CA ALA A 146 2.13 -9.54 -2.44
C ALA A 146 2.13 -8.03 -2.75
N VAL A 147 2.48 -7.20 -1.77
CA VAL A 147 2.48 -5.74 -1.87
C VAL A 147 3.86 -5.20 -1.50
N GLY A 148 4.59 -4.68 -2.48
CA GLY A 148 5.97 -4.26 -2.26
C GLY A 148 6.52 -3.31 -3.32
N ARG A 149 7.83 -3.05 -3.27
CA ARG A 149 8.51 -2.19 -4.25
C ARG A 149 9.11 -2.99 -5.40
N ARG A 150 9.26 -4.29 -5.24
CA ARG A 150 9.85 -5.22 -6.20
C ARG A 150 9.13 -6.57 -6.14
N PRO A 151 9.27 -7.42 -7.18
CA PRO A 151 8.65 -8.75 -7.22
C PRO A 151 9.24 -9.69 -6.15
N LEU A 152 8.53 -10.80 -5.95
CA LEU A 152 9.02 -11.95 -5.18
C LEU A 152 9.89 -12.90 -6.03
N ASP A 153 9.80 -12.81 -7.36
CA ASP A 153 10.48 -13.68 -8.33
C ASP A 153 10.14 -15.18 -8.16
N VAL A 154 8.86 -15.45 -7.83
CA VAL A 154 8.32 -16.81 -7.70
C VAL A 154 7.64 -17.24 -9.00
N ALA A 155 7.81 -18.51 -9.37
CA ALA A 155 7.21 -19.04 -10.59
C ALA A 155 5.67 -18.88 -10.61
N GLY A 156 5.13 -18.35 -11.72
CA GLY A 156 3.71 -18.04 -11.89
C GLY A 156 3.28 -16.68 -11.30
N GLU A 157 4.22 -15.90 -10.84
CA GLU A 157 3.96 -14.52 -10.38
C GLU A 157 3.49 -13.62 -11.52
N ARG A 158 2.39 -12.90 -11.28
CA ARG A 158 1.89 -11.85 -12.16
C ARG A 158 2.16 -10.49 -11.55
N LEU A 159 2.91 -9.64 -12.23
CA LEU A 159 3.20 -8.30 -11.78
C LEU A 159 2.07 -7.34 -12.12
N PHE A 160 1.70 -6.51 -11.15
CA PHE A 160 0.75 -5.42 -11.31
C PHE A 160 1.43 -4.10 -10.88
N PRO A 161 2.02 -3.35 -11.81
CA PRO A 161 2.68 -2.09 -11.49
C PRO A 161 1.65 -0.99 -11.23
N LEU A 162 1.77 -0.29 -10.08
CA LEU A 162 0.93 0.83 -9.73
C LEU A 162 1.65 2.15 -10.03
N ALA A 163 1.12 2.89 -10.98
CA ALA A 163 1.59 4.23 -11.32
C ALA A 163 1.08 5.29 -10.30
N PRO A 164 1.64 6.49 -10.22
CA PRO A 164 1.05 7.62 -9.53
C PRO A 164 -0.38 7.95 -10.02
N LEU A 165 -1.11 8.77 -9.27
CA LEU A 165 -2.43 9.24 -9.68
C LEU A 165 -2.34 10.09 -10.97
N THR A 166 -3.36 9.96 -11.79
CA THR A 166 -3.54 10.89 -12.91
C THR A 166 -3.80 12.31 -12.41
N GLU A 167 -3.57 13.32 -13.24
CA GLU A 167 -3.80 14.72 -12.84
C GLU A 167 -5.21 14.98 -12.28
N PRO A 168 -6.30 14.49 -12.91
CA PRO A 168 -7.64 14.65 -12.36
C PRO A 168 -7.81 13.99 -10.99
N GLU A 169 -7.36 12.75 -10.82
CA GLU A 169 -7.45 12.01 -9.54
C GLU A 169 -6.61 12.66 -8.44
N ALA A 170 -5.43 13.17 -8.79
CA ALA A 170 -4.55 13.89 -7.87
C ALA A 170 -5.20 15.18 -7.36
N ALA A 171 -5.84 15.95 -8.24
CA ALA A 171 -6.57 17.15 -7.88
C ALA A 171 -7.81 16.84 -7.04
N GLU A 172 -8.54 15.76 -7.36
CA GLU A 172 -9.69 15.29 -6.59
C GLU A 172 -9.25 14.86 -5.18
N LEU A 173 -8.16 14.08 -5.06
CA LEU A 173 -7.60 13.69 -3.76
C LEU A 173 -7.20 14.92 -2.94
N PHE A 174 -6.51 15.88 -3.56
CA PHE A 174 -6.14 17.12 -2.90
C PHE A 174 -7.37 17.86 -2.36
N ALA A 175 -8.41 18.01 -3.18
CA ALA A 175 -9.63 18.72 -2.79
C ALA A 175 -10.36 18.02 -1.64
N ASP A 176 -10.50 16.70 -1.68
CA ASP A 176 -11.12 15.93 -0.61
C ASP A 176 -10.37 16.10 0.72
N ARG A 177 -9.04 15.98 0.70
CA ARG A 177 -8.20 16.16 1.91
C ARG A 177 -8.17 17.60 2.40
N ALA A 178 -8.23 18.55 1.49
CA ALA A 178 -8.30 19.98 1.79
C ALA A 178 -9.61 20.36 2.47
N ALA A 179 -10.74 19.88 1.94
CA ALA A 179 -12.07 20.11 2.52
C ALA A 179 -12.19 19.55 3.95
N ALA A 180 -11.53 18.42 4.24
CA ALA A 180 -11.47 17.89 5.60
C ALA A 180 -10.67 18.77 6.59
N ARG A 181 -9.82 19.68 6.11
CA ARG A 181 -8.98 20.57 6.95
C ARG A 181 -9.46 22.01 6.98
N VAL A 182 -10.02 22.48 5.88
CA VAL A 182 -10.49 23.85 5.70
C VAL A 182 -11.97 23.82 5.32
N PRO A 183 -12.88 24.09 6.26
CA PRO A 183 -14.31 24.11 5.95
C PRO A 183 -14.63 25.05 4.78
N GLY A 184 -15.38 24.54 3.80
CA GLY A 184 -15.76 25.30 2.61
C GLY A 184 -14.69 25.35 1.52
N PHE A 185 -13.56 24.67 1.65
CA PHE A 185 -12.61 24.54 0.55
C PHE A 185 -13.25 23.76 -0.61
N ALA A 186 -13.17 24.37 -1.80
CA ALA A 186 -13.56 23.73 -3.06
C ALA A 186 -12.58 24.14 -4.15
N LEU A 187 -12.45 23.30 -5.19
CA LEU A 187 -11.71 23.68 -6.39
C LEU A 187 -12.56 24.63 -7.23
N ASP A 188 -12.08 25.85 -7.39
CA ASP A 188 -12.68 26.90 -8.19
C ASP A 188 -11.68 27.47 -9.20
N ASP A 189 -12.10 28.45 -9.99
CA ASP A 189 -11.24 29.06 -11.00
C ASP A 189 -10.05 29.82 -10.42
N GLY A 190 -10.14 30.27 -9.15
CA GLY A 190 -9.08 31.01 -8.46
C GLY A 190 -7.96 30.13 -7.91
N ASN A 191 -8.19 28.83 -7.67
CA ASN A 191 -7.19 27.94 -7.06
C ASN A 191 -6.85 26.69 -7.91
N ARG A 192 -7.67 26.36 -8.90
CA ARG A 192 -7.54 25.14 -9.71
C ARG A 192 -6.19 25.01 -10.40
N SER A 193 -5.65 26.12 -10.93
CA SER A 193 -4.35 26.10 -11.62
C SER A 193 -3.22 25.77 -10.65
N ASP A 194 -3.24 26.37 -9.46
CA ASP A 194 -2.20 26.18 -8.44
C ASP A 194 -2.25 24.75 -7.88
N VAL A 195 -3.46 24.22 -7.66
CA VAL A 195 -3.64 22.84 -7.18
C VAL A 195 -3.15 21.84 -8.21
N ARG A 196 -3.45 22.02 -9.48
CA ARG A 196 -2.96 21.15 -10.57
C ARG A 196 -1.44 21.15 -10.65
N GLU A 197 -0.85 22.35 -10.65
CA GLU A 197 0.60 22.49 -10.71
C GLU A 197 1.27 21.91 -9.45
N LEU A 198 0.66 22.09 -8.27
CA LEU A 198 1.11 21.46 -7.03
C LEU A 198 1.09 19.94 -7.14
N CYS A 199 -0.01 19.34 -7.57
CA CYS A 199 -0.14 17.90 -7.75
C CYS A 199 0.86 17.36 -8.79
N ARG A 200 1.10 18.09 -9.88
CA ARG A 200 2.10 17.76 -10.89
C ARG A 200 3.51 17.73 -10.32
N ARG A 201 3.87 18.71 -9.49
CA ARG A 201 5.19 18.77 -8.82
C ARG A 201 5.35 17.72 -7.73
N LEU A 202 4.25 17.28 -7.15
CA LEU A 202 4.20 16.15 -6.23
C LEU A 202 4.12 14.81 -6.97
N GLU A 203 4.30 14.83 -8.32
CA GLU A 203 4.32 13.66 -9.21
C GLU A 203 3.08 12.75 -9.07
N GLY A 204 1.94 13.28 -8.65
CA GLY A 204 0.73 12.51 -8.42
C GLY A 204 0.82 11.47 -7.30
N ILE A 205 1.81 11.58 -6.41
CA ILE A 205 2.01 10.64 -5.29
C ILE A 205 0.99 10.94 -4.19
N PRO A 206 0.03 10.01 -3.88
CA PRO A 206 -1.02 10.24 -2.90
C PRO A 206 -0.54 10.75 -1.55
N LEU A 207 0.48 10.10 -0.98
CA LEU A 207 1.03 10.50 0.33
C LEU A 207 1.56 11.94 0.31
N ALA A 208 2.24 12.35 -0.75
CA ALA A 208 2.76 13.71 -0.88
C ALA A 208 1.61 14.73 -1.02
N ILE A 209 0.57 14.37 -1.77
CA ILE A 209 -0.64 15.20 -1.93
C ILE A 209 -1.39 15.36 -0.60
N GLU A 210 -1.58 14.29 0.16
CA GLU A 210 -2.21 14.31 1.48
C GLU A 210 -1.44 15.17 2.48
N LEU A 211 -0.11 15.06 2.48
CA LEU A 211 0.76 15.90 3.30
C LEU A 211 0.66 17.39 2.92
N ALA A 212 0.60 17.70 1.63
CA ALA A 212 0.43 19.07 1.15
C ALA A 212 -0.95 19.64 1.50
N ALA A 213 -2.02 18.89 1.26
CA ALA A 213 -3.39 19.27 1.62
C ALA A 213 -3.54 19.51 3.13
N GLY A 214 -2.83 18.74 3.98
CA GLY A 214 -2.79 18.92 5.42
C GLY A 214 -2.22 20.28 5.88
N ARG A 215 -1.53 21.02 5.00
CA ARG A 215 -0.95 22.35 5.29
C ARG A 215 -1.87 23.53 4.94
N LEU A 216 -3.00 23.26 4.33
CA LEU A 216 -3.94 24.33 3.92
C LEU A 216 -4.56 25.10 5.10
N SER A 217 -4.50 24.58 6.30
CA SER A 217 -4.89 25.33 7.50
C SER A 217 -4.02 26.57 7.75
N ALA A 218 -2.78 26.59 7.22
CA ALA A 218 -1.81 27.67 7.44
C ALA A 218 -1.36 28.36 6.14
N LEU A 219 -1.54 27.75 4.98
CA LEU A 219 -1.00 28.21 3.70
C LEU A 219 -2.04 28.04 2.59
N SER A 220 -2.12 29.01 1.67
CA SER A 220 -2.90 28.83 0.43
C SER A 220 -2.21 27.87 -0.55
N PRO A 221 -2.93 27.29 -1.55
CA PRO A 221 -2.30 26.50 -2.62
C PRO A 221 -1.15 27.23 -3.32
N ALA A 222 -1.32 28.51 -3.64
CA ALA A 222 -0.29 29.36 -4.24
C ALA A 222 0.96 29.49 -3.36
N GLN A 223 0.78 29.66 -2.05
CA GLN A 223 1.89 29.74 -1.08
C GLN A 223 2.61 28.41 -0.93
N LEU A 224 1.89 27.29 -0.97
CA LEU A 224 2.49 25.95 -0.97
C LEU A 224 3.33 25.73 -2.23
N LEU A 225 2.79 26.12 -3.38
CA LEU A 225 3.48 26.01 -4.66
C LEU A 225 4.78 26.83 -4.68
N ALA A 226 4.73 28.07 -4.24
CA ALA A 226 5.91 28.92 -4.15
C ALA A 226 7.00 28.31 -3.24
N ARG A 227 6.64 27.78 -2.09
CA ARG A 227 7.59 27.12 -1.18
C ARG A 227 8.19 25.83 -1.73
N LEU A 228 7.44 25.07 -2.52
CA LEU A 228 8.00 23.92 -3.25
C LEU A 228 9.03 24.38 -4.30
N GLU A 229 8.76 25.46 -5.02
CA GLU A 229 9.68 26.03 -6.00
C GLU A 229 11.03 26.44 -5.41
N ASP A 230 10.99 27.13 -4.29
CA ASP A 230 12.22 27.59 -3.63
C ASP A 230 13.11 26.43 -3.19
N ARG A 231 12.53 25.32 -2.71
CA ARG A 231 13.27 24.11 -2.33
C ARG A 231 13.83 23.34 -3.49
N PHE A 232 13.08 23.24 -4.59
CA PHE A 232 13.62 22.63 -5.82
C PHE A 232 14.79 23.43 -6.38
N ARG A 233 14.78 24.76 -6.30
CA ARG A 233 15.92 25.59 -6.70
C ARG A 233 17.16 25.35 -5.83
N LEU A 234 16.97 25.19 -4.52
CA LEU A 234 18.06 24.89 -3.59
C LEU A 234 18.67 23.50 -3.82
N LEU A 235 17.88 22.51 -4.26
CA LEU A 235 18.31 21.15 -4.53
C LEU A 235 19.01 21.01 -5.89
N ILE A 236 18.65 21.81 -6.89
CA ILE A 236 19.31 21.82 -8.22
C ILE A 236 20.74 22.40 -8.14
N GLY A 237 21.01 23.25 -7.13
CA GLY A 237 22.35 23.84 -6.90
C GLY A 237 23.36 22.93 -6.18
N GLY A 238 22.94 21.78 -5.68
CA GLY A 238 23.78 20.88 -4.88
C GLY A 238 23.74 19.43 -5.37
N ALA A 239 24.79 19.01 -6.08
CA ALA A 239 25.12 17.64 -6.51
C ALA A 239 24.50 17.14 -7.82
N ARG A 240 25.36 17.04 -8.84
CA ARG A 240 25.06 16.57 -10.21
C ARG A 240 24.82 15.05 -10.37
N ASP A 241 24.89 14.24 -9.31
CA ASP A 241 24.99 12.77 -9.43
C ASP A 241 23.89 11.95 -8.73
N ALA A 242 22.74 12.54 -8.35
CA ALA A 242 21.66 11.76 -7.73
C ALA A 242 20.47 11.57 -8.67
N LEU A 243 20.07 10.31 -8.88
CA LEU A 243 18.93 9.93 -9.72
C LEU A 243 17.63 10.64 -9.30
N PRO A 244 16.86 11.22 -10.25
CA PRO A 244 15.70 12.09 -9.96
C PRO A 244 14.61 11.45 -9.10
N ARG A 245 14.48 10.12 -9.13
CA ARG A 245 13.38 9.37 -8.49
C ARG A 245 13.47 9.22 -6.98
N HIS A 246 14.65 9.40 -6.39
CA HIS A 246 14.84 9.31 -4.93
C HIS A 246 14.71 10.66 -4.23
N HIS A 247 14.75 11.76 -4.99
CA HIS A 247 14.63 13.11 -4.43
C HIS A 247 13.21 13.44 -4.00
N THR A 248 12.19 13.04 -4.73
CA THR A 248 10.81 13.49 -4.53
C THR A 248 10.17 12.95 -3.25
N LEU A 249 10.38 11.65 -2.96
CA LEU A 249 9.84 11.06 -1.72
C LEU A 249 10.61 11.54 -0.49
N ARG A 250 11.93 11.68 -0.61
CA ARG A 250 12.79 12.24 0.45
C ARG A 250 12.47 13.71 0.69
N THR A 251 12.15 14.45 -0.36
CA THR A 251 11.71 15.85 -0.31
C THR A 251 10.33 15.98 0.30
N ALA A 252 9.37 15.13 -0.05
CA ALA A 252 8.01 15.16 0.53
C ALA A 252 8.01 14.76 2.01
N ILE A 253 8.80 13.74 2.39
CA ILE A 253 8.95 13.30 3.79
C ILE A 253 9.77 14.33 4.59
N GLY A 254 10.87 14.84 4.05
CA GLY A 254 11.67 15.90 4.66
C GLY A 254 10.88 17.19 4.84
N TRP A 255 10.09 17.59 3.85
CA TRP A 255 9.20 18.73 3.91
C TRP A 255 8.12 18.58 5.00
N SER A 256 7.54 17.38 5.16
CA SER A 256 6.59 17.11 6.24
C SER A 256 7.23 17.22 7.62
N HIS A 257 8.46 16.75 7.77
CA HIS A 257 9.18 16.76 9.05
C HIS A 257 9.63 18.17 9.47
N GLU A 258 10.14 18.98 8.53
CA GLU A 258 10.62 20.33 8.83
C GLU A 258 9.49 21.37 9.02
N LEU A 259 8.31 21.11 8.44
CA LEU A 259 7.12 21.93 8.70
C LEU A 259 6.45 21.58 10.05
N CYS A 260 6.90 20.54 10.74
CA CYS A 260 6.47 20.17 12.10
C CYS A 260 7.35 20.79 13.20
N THR A 261 8.49 21.41 12.84
CA THR A 261 9.28 22.21 13.81
C THR A 261 8.72 23.62 13.89
N PRO A 262 8.51 24.15 15.12
CA PRO A 262 7.97 25.50 15.35
C PRO A 262 8.86 26.60 14.78
#